data_3ffd9e2bf3abffdcf8ef0da8a9de3a11
#
_entry.id   3ffd9e2bf3abffdcf8ef0da8a9de3a11
#
_cell.length_a   1.000
_cell.length_b   1.000
_cell.length_c   1.000
_cell.angle_alpha   90.00
_cell.angle_beta   90.00
_cell.angle_gamma   90.00
#
_symmetry.space_group_name_H-M   'P 1'
#
loop_
_entity.id
_entity.type
_entity.pdbx_description
1 polymer ?
#
loop_
_entity_poly.entity_id
_entity_poly.type
_entity_poly.pdbx_seq_one_letter_code
_entity_poly.pdbx_strand_id
1 'polypeptide(L)'
;VAPATTTTTVAPATTTTTVAPATTTTTQPPTTTTTTQPPTTGLPGPNAYPGFTQVLADDFNGTSLNQTTWNGFYTDLSQNWLGSHGTVADGVITMSEYQDSANSGAYTGTGLSTRTGWTSGMAFVRARADAGAGITMCIGLIGLNTWPPEIDFYEDFPTTNSRQSFTATTHYGADNNMIWNTNTSVDATQWHTYGVEWNSSTITYLVDGVAWASIPNPSPTGANGFDQPMKLFMQIETGDNTNPSAITPAVVNMNVDWAAVYTPS
;
A
#
# COMPACT_ATOMS: atom_id res chain seq x y z
N VAL A 1 74.37 -33.86 -36.09
CA VAL A 1 73.01 -33.92 -35.46
C VAL A 1 73.19 -33.70 -33.95
N ALA A 2 72.87 -32.55 -33.46
CA ALA A 2 72.93 -32.23 -32.00
C ALA A 2 71.60 -32.63 -31.29
N PRO A 3 71.64 -33.09 -30.06
CA PRO A 3 70.48 -33.47 -29.36
C PRO A 3 69.71 -32.25 -28.83
N ALA A 4 68.39 -32.30 -28.92
CA ALA A 4 67.49 -31.27 -28.43
C ALA A 4 67.41 -31.28 -26.89
N THR A 5 67.62 -30.12 -26.28
CA THR A 5 67.45 -29.89 -24.79
C THR A 5 65.98 -29.57 -24.50
N THR A 6 65.32 -30.42 -23.74
CA THR A 6 64.00 -30.17 -23.28
C THR A 6 64.07 -29.38 -21.95
N THR A 7 63.60 -28.16 -21.94
CA THR A 7 63.47 -27.34 -20.72
C THR A 7 62.07 -27.59 -20.11
N THR A 8 61.99 -28.18 -18.95
CA THR A 8 60.77 -28.37 -18.20
C THR A 8 60.52 -27.13 -17.36
N THR A 9 59.51 -26.36 -17.70
CA THR A 9 59.05 -25.21 -16.90
C THR A 9 58.10 -25.70 -15.80
N VAL A 10 58.50 -25.56 -14.55
CA VAL A 10 57.63 -25.83 -13.37
C VAL A 10 56.79 -24.60 -13.12
N ALA A 11 55.45 -24.78 -13.16
CA ALA A 11 54.50 -23.72 -12.79
C ALA A 11 54.53 -23.42 -11.30
N PRO A 12 54.39 -22.16 -10.88
CA PRO A 12 54.37 -21.81 -9.44
C PRO A 12 53.10 -22.32 -8.75
N ALA A 13 53.22 -22.85 -7.57
CA ALA A 13 52.13 -23.31 -6.71
C ALA A 13 51.27 -22.11 -6.30
N THR A 14 49.98 -22.16 -6.63
CA THR A 14 48.97 -21.19 -6.17
C THR A 14 48.55 -21.55 -4.75
N THR A 15 48.97 -20.74 -3.78
CA THR A 15 48.50 -20.83 -2.41
C THR A 15 47.06 -20.26 -2.35
N THR A 16 46.09 -21.12 -2.24
CA THR A 16 44.66 -20.71 -2.01
C THR A 16 44.49 -20.43 -0.51
N THR A 17 44.47 -19.16 -0.14
CA THR A 17 44.11 -18.75 1.23
C THR A 17 42.58 -18.85 1.34
N THR A 18 42.10 -19.87 2.07
CA THR A 18 40.66 -20.02 2.40
C THR A 18 40.36 -19.01 3.49
N VAL A 19 39.68 -17.93 3.15
CA VAL A 19 39.10 -16.99 4.13
C VAL A 19 37.83 -17.65 4.68
N ALA A 20 37.79 -17.85 6.00
CA ALA A 20 36.59 -18.33 6.68
C ALA A 20 35.43 -17.33 6.47
N PRO A 21 34.19 -17.79 6.27
CA PRO A 21 33.07 -16.89 6.10
C PRO A 21 32.87 -16.08 7.39
N ALA A 22 32.75 -14.77 7.25
CA ALA A 22 32.43 -13.87 8.34
C ALA A 22 31.05 -14.26 8.90
N THR A 23 31.00 -14.57 10.18
CA THR A 23 29.76 -14.79 10.91
C THR A 23 29.03 -13.46 11.00
N THR A 24 28.03 -13.25 10.16
CA THR A 24 27.09 -12.13 10.29
C THR A 24 26.24 -12.39 11.53
N THR A 25 26.57 -11.72 12.61
CA THR A 25 25.70 -11.63 13.79
C THR A 25 24.52 -10.77 13.38
N THR A 26 23.39 -11.39 13.07
CA THR A 26 22.12 -10.69 12.87
C THR A 26 21.71 -10.14 14.23
N THR A 27 22.00 -8.87 14.49
CA THR A 27 21.39 -8.15 15.60
C THR A 27 19.92 -7.98 15.25
N GLN A 28 19.07 -8.74 15.91
CA GLN A 28 17.62 -8.56 15.88
C GLN A 28 17.32 -7.09 16.25
N PRO A 29 16.53 -6.36 15.46
CA PRO A 29 16.14 -4.99 15.81
C PRO A 29 15.45 -5.00 17.18
N PRO A 30 15.56 -3.94 17.98
CA PRO A 30 14.85 -3.86 19.25
C PRO A 30 13.37 -4.03 19.00
N THR A 31 12.79 -5.04 19.64
CA THR A 31 11.35 -5.29 19.62
C THR A 31 10.69 -4.15 20.37
N THR A 32 10.28 -3.11 19.65
CA THR A 32 9.31 -2.15 20.17
C THR A 32 8.01 -2.93 20.26
N THR A 33 7.66 -3.35 21.46
CA THR A 33 6.38 -4.00 21.72
C THR A 33 5.31 -2.92 21.62
N THR A 34 4.91 -2.56 20.40
CA THR A 34 3.67 -1.83 20.18
C THR A 34 2.56 -2.85 20.41
N THR A 35 1.92 -2.78 21.57
CA THR A 35 0.72 -3.54 21.88
C THR A 35 -0.42 -2.97 21.04
N THR A 36 -0.45 -3.27 19.76
CA THR A 36 -1.60 -2.99 18.91
C THR A 36 -2.64 -4.06 19.21
N GLN A 37 -3.65 -3.69 19.99
CA GLN A 37 -4.86 -4.52 20.09
C GLN A 37 -5.46 -4.60 18.68
N PRO A 38 -5.82 -5.79 18.19
CA PRO A 38 -6.46 -5.92 16.89
C PRO A 38 -7.68 -5.01 16.82
N PRO A 39 -7.87 -4.22 15.74
CA PRO A 39 -9.09 -3.46 15.57
C PRO A 39 -10.26 -4.42 15.64
N THR A 40 -11.21 -4.12 16.50
CA THR A 40 -12.52 -4.77 16.51
C THR A 40 -13.20 -4.53 15.15
N THR A 41 -14.23 -5.27 14.80
CA THR A 41 -14.97 -5.09 13.54
C THR A 41 -15.55 -3.66 13.38
N GLY A 42 -15.62 -2.87 14.45
CA GLY A 42 -16.09 -1.48 14.44
C GLY A 42 -14.94 -0.47 14.37
N LEU A 43 -15.28 0.76 13.97
CA LEU A 43 -14.38 1.92 13.97
C LEU A 43 -13.71 2.09 15.35
N PRO A 44 -12.38 2.10 15.44
CA PRO A 44 -11.69 2.28 16.73
C PRO A 44 -11.95 3.66 17.31
N GLY A 45 -12.15 3.72 18.62
CA GLY A 45 -12.39 4.97 19.32
C GLY A 45 -11.16 5.87 19.46
N PRO A 46 -11.35 7.11 19.93
CA PRO A 46 -10.28 8.11 20.00
C PRO A 46 -9.10 7.72 20.91
N ASN A 47 -9.31 6.82 21.86
CA ASN A 47 -8.29 6.34 22.80
C ASN A 47 -7.79 4.91 22.49
N ALA A 48 -8.00 4.43 21.28
CA ALA A 48 -7.63 3.06 20.90
C ALA A 48 -6.11 2.83 20.93
N TYR A 49 -5.32 3.86 20.69
CA TYR A 49 -3.86 3.78 20.61
C TYR A 49 -3.22 4.75 21.60
N PRO A 50 -2.64 4.27 22.73
CA PRO A 50 -1.95 5.11 23.71
C PRO A 50 -0.80 5.92 23.07
N GLY A 51 -0.72 7.22 23.38
CA GLY A 51 0.28 8.13 22.79
C GLY A 51 -0.10 8.72 21.43
N PHE A 52 -1.31 8.42 20.96
CA PHE A 52 -1.85 8.95 19.71
C PHE A 52 -3.19 9.64 19.94
N THR A 53 -3.45 10.65 19.11
CA THR A 53 -4.72 11.37 19.03
C THR A 53 -5.41 11.03 17.71
N GLN A 54 -6.69 10.63 17.76
CA GLN A 54 -7.49 10.41 16.57
C GLN A 54 -7.78 11.74 15.87
N VAL A 55 -7.35 11.90 14.63
CA VAL A 55 -7.50 13.13 13.83
C VAL A 55 -8.46 12.95 12.66
N LEU A 56 -8.79 11.71 12.32
CA LEU A 56 -9.82 11.33 11.38
C LEU A 56 -10.53 10.07 11.88
N ALA A 57 -11.85 10.08 11.80
CA ALA A 57 -12.71 8.92 11.97
C ALA A 57 -13.96 9.13 11.12
N ASP A 58 -14.25 8.21 10.22
CA ASP A 58 -15.45 8.22 9.38
C ASP A 58 -15.94 6.79 9.20
N ASP A 59 -17.16 6.52 9.60
CA ASP A 59 -17.86 5.25 9.48
C ASP A 59 -18.93 5.26 8.37
N PHE A 60 -18.90 6.32 7.55
CA PHE A 60 -19.73 6.50 6.37
C PHE A 60 -21.23 6.32 6.59
N ASN A 61 -21.72 6.56 7.83
CA ASN A 61 -23.13 6.39 8.19
C ASN A 61 -24.11 7.39 7.52
N GLY A 62 -23.62 8.23 6.63
CA GLY A 62 -24.41 9.17 5.84
C GLY A 62 -24.92 8.58 4.52
N THR A 63 -25.43 9.46 3.67
CA THR A 63 -25.84 9.16 2.30
C THR A 63 -24.93 9.86 1.27
N SER A 64 -23.86 10.50 1.74
CA SER A 64 -22.86 11.20 0.91
C SER A 64 -21.57 11.37 1.71
N LEU A 65 -20.46 11.60 1.01
CA LEU A 65 -19.17 11.92 1.63
C LEU A 65 -19.26 13.21 2.44
N ASN A 66 -18.62 13.22 3.60
CA ASN A 66 -18.38 14.44 4.37
C ASN A 66 -17.39 15.34 3.60
N GLN A 67 -17.89 16.39 2.98
CA GLN A 67 -17.11 17.32 2.15
C GLN A 67 -16.08 18.17 2.94
N THR A 68 -16.11 18.17 4.27
CA THR A 68 -15.07 18.79 5.09
C THR A 68 -13.85 17.88 5.25
N THR A 69 -14.04 16.58 5.14
CA THR A 69 -13.01 15.54 5.28
C THR A 69 -12.47 15.08 3.93
N TRP A 70 -13.35 14.83 2.97
CA TRP A 70 -13.04 14.20 1.69
C TRP A 70 -13.11 15.18 0.53
N ASN A 71 -12.26 15.00 -0.48
CA ASN A 71 -12.26 15.79 -1.71
C ASN A 71 -13.45 15.48 -2.65
N GLY A 72 -14.21 14.44 -2.35
CA GLY A 72 -15.22 13.88 -3.24
C GLY A 72 -14.64 12.69 -4.02
N PHE A 73 -15.51 11.98 -4.72
CA PHE A 73 -15.08 10.92 -5.63
C PHE A 73 -14.33 11.51 -6.83
N TYR A 74 -13.29 10.81 -7.28
CA TYR A 74 -12.47 11.26 -8.40
C TYR A 74 -13.26 11.35 -9.69
N THR A 75 -12.98 12.39 -10.47
CA THR A 75 -13.60 12.64 -11.75
C THR A 75 -12.54 13.15 -12.72
N ASP A 76 -11.84 12.23 -13.35
CA ASP A 76 -10.82 12.51 -14.35
C ASP A 76 -10.83 11.40 -15.42
N LEU A 77 -11.43 11.67 -16.55
CA LEU A 77 -11.53 10.71 -17.66
C LEU A 77 -10.19 10.35 -18.29
N SER A 78 -9.15 11.18 -18.11
CA SER A 78 -7.79 10.82 -18.56
C SER A 78 -7.19 9.67 -17.74
N GLN A 79 -7.74 9.46 -16.53
CA GLN A 79 -7.41 8.36 -15.62
C GLN A 79 -8.51 7.28 -15.57
N ASN A 80 -9.50 7.36 -16.46
CA ASN A 80 -10.70 6.51 -16.44
C ASN A 80 -11.48 6.60 -15.12
N TRP A 81 -11.60 7.78 -14.52
CA TRP A 81 -12.34 7.98 -13.27
C TRP A 81 -13.59 8.82 -13.48
N LEU A 82 -14.71 8.34 -12.93
CA LEU A 82 -15.99 9.05 -12.87
C LEU A 82 -16.57 8.99 -11.45
N GLY A 83 -16.91 10.15 -10.90
CA GLY A 83 -17.49 10.27 -9.56
C GLY A 83 -18.81 9.53 -9.38
N SER A 84 -19.54 9.26 -10.45
CA SER A 84 -20.76 8.43 -10.45
C SER A 84 -20.52 6.96 -10.10
N HIS A 85 -19.28 6.49 -10.14
CA HIS A 85 -18.88 5.15 -9.76
C HIS A 85 -18.66 4.99 -8.23
N GLY A 86 -18.81 6.09 -7.47
CA GLY A 86 -18.72 6.10 -6.02
C GLY A 86 -20.07 6.38 -5.36
N THR A 87 -20.43 5.61 -4.35
CA THR A 87 -21.64 5.80 -3.55
C THR A 87 -21.35 5.66 -2.06
N VAL A 88 -22.20 6.30 -1.23
CA VAL A 88 -22.20 6.14 0.23
C VAL A 88 -23.62 5.74 0.64
N ALA A 89 -23.78 4.56 1.20
CA ALA A 89 -25.04 4.07 1.70
C ALA A 89 -24.84 3.00 2.77
N ASP A 90 -25.73 2.93 3.73
CA ASP A 90 -25.79 1.88 4.76
C ASP A 90 -24.46 1.69 5.54
N GLY A 91 -23.74 2.79 5.80
CA GLY A 91 -22.45 2.76 6.50
C GLY A 91 -21.28 2.27 5.65
N VAL A 92 -21.41 2.26 4.32
CA VAL A 92 -20.38 1.76 3.41
C VAL A 92 -20.17 2.72 2.24
N ILE A 93 -18.90 2.98 1.91
CA ILE A 93 -18.54 3.45 0.56
C ILE A 93 -18.47 2.23 -0.35
N THR A 94 -19.10 2.34 -1.50
CA THR A 94 -18.89 1.43 -2.64
C THR A 94 -18.27 2.21 -3.79
N MET A 95 -17.11 1.78 -4.23
CA MET A 95 -16.46 2.22 -5.46
C MET A 95 -16.51 1.08 -6.46
N SER A 96 -17.02 1.35 -7.65
CA SER A 96 -17.29 0.32 -8.67
C SER A 96 -16.43 0.55 -9.91
N GLU A 97 -15.93 -0.54 -10.48
CA GLU A 97 -15.26 -0.55 -11.79
C GLU A 97 -16.08 -1.38 -12.77
N TYR A 98 -16.44 -0.77 -13.89
CA TYR A 98 -17.17 -1.42 -14.99
C TYR A 98 -17.00 -0.64 -16.30
N GLN A 99 -17.38 -1.25 -17.42
CA GLN A 99 -17.39 -0.57 -18.72
C GLN A 99 -18.52 0.47 -18.76
N ASP A 100 -18.17 1.76 -18.86
CA ASP A 100 -19.16 2.84 -18.87
C ASP A 100 -19.23 3.52 -20.24
N SER A 101 -20.46 3.65 -20.77
CA SER A 101 -20.75 4.38 -22.01
C SER A 101 -20.40 5.87 -21.91
N ALA A 102 -20.45 6.46 -20.72
CA ALA A 102 -20.01 7.85 -20.49
C ALA A 102 -18.50 8.03 -20.70
N ASN A 103 -17.72 6.94 -20.64
CA ASN A 103 -16.31 6.90 -21.01
C ASN A 103 -16.06 6.03 -22.25
N SER A 104 -16.90 6.17 -23.26
CA SER A 104 -16.76 5.45 -24.55
C SER A 104 -16.69 3.92 -24.41
N GLY A 105 -17.24 3.35 -23.35
CA GLY A 105 -17.23 1.92 -23.07
C GLY A 105 -15.91 1.41 -22.47
N ALA A 106 -15.01 2.30 -22.05
CA ALA A 106 -13.83 1.91 -21.31
C ALA A 106 -14.19 1.43 -19.89
N TYR A 107 -13.39 0.54 -19.33
CA TYR A 107 -13.44 0.26 -17.89
C TYR A 107 -13.14 1.56 -17.14
N THR A 108 -14.00 1.86 -16.20
CA THR A 108 -14.01 3.13 -15.50
C THR A 108 -14.26 2.87 -14.02
N GLY A 109 -13.45 3.46 -13.20
CA GLY A 109 -13.54 3.36 -11.74
C GLY A 109 -13.67 4.73 -11.09
N THR A 110 -13.23 4.81 -9.86
CA THR A 110 -13.15 6.04 -9.08
C THR A 110 -12.24 5.85 -7.88
N GLY A 111 -12.00 6.91 -7.16
CA GLY A 111 -11.33 6.92 -5.86
C GLY A 111 -11.72 8.15 -5.08
N LEU A 112 -11.14 8.30 -3.92
CA LEU A 112 -11.30 9.49 -3.09
C LEU A 112 -10.05 9.70 -2.23
N SER A 113 -9.87 10.92 -1.76
CA SER A 113 -8.79 11.24 -0.83
C SER A 113 -9.22 12.26 0.21
N THR A 114 -8.51 12.29 1.34
CA THR A 114 -8.72 13.32 2.36
C THR A 114 -8.24 14.67 1.88
N ARG A 115 -8.84 15.74 2.42
CA ARG A 115 -8.41 17.14 2.18
C ARG A 115 -7.15 17.49 2.98
N THR A 116 -6.98 16.84 4.12
CA THR A 116 -5.86 17.05 5.04
C THR A 116 -4.84 15.95 4.87
N GLY A 117 -3.56 16.27 5.06
CA GLY A 117 -2.45 15.33 5.13
C GLY A 117 -1.74 15.40 6.49
N TRP A 118 -1.03 14.33 6.84
CA TRP A 118 -0.28 14.17 8.09
C TRP A 118 1.14 13.72 7.80
N THR A 119 2.06 14.08 8.69
CA THR A 119 3.50 13.85 8.50
C THR A 119 4.02 12.59 9.20
N SER A 120 3.23 12.04 10.11
CA SER A 120 3.49 10.77 10.81
C SER A 120 2.23 10.30 11.51
N GLY A 121 2.15 9.02 11.82
CA GLY A 121 1.02 8.48 12.57
C GLY A 121 0.67 7.05 12.20
N MET A 122 -0.61 6.74 12.35
CA MET A 122 -1.22 5.48 11.96
C MET A 122 -2.45 5.77 11.10
N ALA A 123 -2.59 5.08 9.98
CA ALA A 123 -3.79 5.11 9.15
C ALA A 123 -4.38 3.72 9.02
N PHE A 124 -5.69 3.61 9.09
CA PHE A 124 -6.42 2.35 8.99
C PHE A 124 -7.64 2.51 8.10
N VAL A 125 -7.90 1.50 7.29
CA VAL A 125 -9.10 1.39 6.46
C VAL A 125 -9.63 -0.02 6.56
N ARG A 126 -10.92 -0.17 6.90
CA ARG A 126 -11.59 -1.46 6.85
C ARG A 126 -12.29 -1.60 5.51
N ALA A 127 -11.82 -2.55 4.73
CA ALA A 127 -12.26 -2.72 3.35
C ALA A 127 -12.35 -4.20 2.95
N ARG A 128 -13.07 -4.45 1.85
CA ARG A 128 -13.06 -5.69 1.09
C ARG A 128 -13.15 -5.38 -0.40
N ALA A 129 -12.76 -6.33 -1.21
CA ALA A 129 -12.76 -6.22 -2.65
C ALA A 129 -13.53 -7.40 -3.27
N ASP A 130 -14.38 -7.14 -4.26
CA ASP A 130 -14.97 -8.23 -5.04
C ASP A 130 -13.88 -8.95 -5.86
N ALA A 131 -14.09 -10.23 -6.17
CA ALA A 131 -13.26 -10.94 -7.14
C ALA A 131 -13.25 -10.18 -8.49
N GLY A 132 -12.07 -10.00 -9.10
CA GLY A 132 -12.01 -9.18 -10.31
C GLY A 132 -10.64 -9.20 -10.98
N ALA A 133 -10.43 -10.15 -11.91
CA ALA A 133 -9.21 -10.18 -12.70
C ALA A 133 -9.02 -8.89 -13.50
N GLY A 134 -7.85 -8.30 -13.46
CA GLY A 134 -7.51 -7.08 -14.20
C GLY A 134 -8.03 -5.78 -13.59
N ILE A 135 -8.61 -5.82 -12.38
CA ILE A 135 -9.09 -4.63 -11.65
C ILE A 135 -8.24 -4.47 -10.40
N THR A 136 -7.45 -3.42 -10.36
CA THR A 136 -6.58 -3.04 -9.24
C THR A 136 -7.37 -2.25 -8.19
N MET A 137 -7.06 -2.50 -6.94
CA MET A 137 -7.50 -1.68 -5.82
C MET A 137 -6.30 -1.21 -5.04
N CYS A 138 -6.30 0.06 -4.65
CA CYS A 138 -5.25 0.64 -3.84
C CYS A 138 -5.81 1.41 -2.65
N ILE A 139 -5.16 1.25 -1.50
CA ILE A 139 -5.37 2.02 -0.28
C ILE A 139 -4.01 2.51 0.19
N GLY A 140 -3.83 3.82 0.27
CA GLY A 140 -2.52 4.37 0.58
C GLY A 140 -2.54 5.77 1.19
N LEU A 141 -1.34 6.24 1.45
CA LEU A 141 -1.03 7.61 1.81
C LEU A 141 -0.20 8.21 0.67
N ILE A 142 -0.59 9.36 0.14
CA ILE A 142 0.11 10.03 -0.95
C ILE A 142 0.40 11.48 -0.57
N GLY A 143 1.53 12.00 -1.00
CA GLY A 143 1.92 13.38 -0.73
C GLY A 143 0.83 14.37 -1.09
N LEU A 144 0.51 15.28 -0.16
CA LEU A 144 -0.59 16.25 -0.34
C LEU A 144 -0.33 17.19 -1.51
N ASN A 145 0.93 17.59 -1.72
CA ASN A 145 1.33 18.61 -2.70
C ASN A 145 2.44 18.14 -3.65
N THR A 146 3.04 16.99 -3.40
CA THR A 146 4.17 16.44 -4.19
C THR A 146 4.00 14.94 -4.36
N TRP A 147 4.56 14.39 -5.40
CA TRP A 147 4.70 12.94 -5.61
C TRP A 147 6.09 12.60 -6.14
N PRO A 148 6.77 11.58 -5.62
CA PRO A 148 6.55 10.96 -4.31
C PRO A 148 6.60 11.98 -3.16
N PRO A 149 6.23 11.64 -1.91
CA PRO A 149 6.14 10.31 -1.29
C PRO A 149 4.76 9.65 -1.44
N GLU A 150 4.75 8.29 -1.39
CA GLU A 150 3.54 7.49 -1.33
C GLU A 150 3.80 6.19 -0.56
N ILE A 151 2.80 5.73 0.21
CA ILE A 151 2.82 4.47 0.95
C ILE A 151 1.51 3.74 0.66
N ASP A 152 1.55 2.75 -0.23
CA ASP A 152 0.41 1.87 -0.46
C ASP A 152 0.46 0.76 0.58
N PHE A 153 -0.51 0.69 1.45
CA PHE A 153 -0.57 -0.37 2.46
C PHE A 153 -1.54 -1.50 2.08
N TYR A 154 -2.23 -1.35 0.99
CA TYR A 154 -2.89 -2.38 0.22
C TYR A 154 -2.88 -1.99 -1.26
N GLU A 155 -2.33 -2.83 -2.10
CA GLU A 155 -2.39 -2.70 -3.54
C GLU A 155 -2.35 -4.09 -4.18
N ASP A 156 -3.30 -4.41 -5.05
CA ASP A 156 -3.32 -5.71 -5.70
C ASP A 156 -3.38 -5.62 -7.22
N PHE A 157 -2.83 -6.63 -7.87
CA PHE A 157 -2.77 -6.75 -9.33
C PHE A 157 -3.29 -8.12 -9.75
N PRO A 158 -4.60 -8.40 -9.59
CA PRO A 158 -5.13 -9.73 -9.79
C PRO A 158 -5.16 -10.12 -11.27
N THR A 159 -4.48 -11.20 -11.63
CA THR A 159 -4.54 -11.81 -12.98
C THR A 159 -5.63 -12.88 -13.09
N THR A 160 -6.25 -13.23 -11.97
CA THR A 160 -7.39 -14.18 -11.85
C THR A 160 -8.47 -13.54 -10.98
N ASN A 161 -9.60 -14.19 -10.82
CA ASN A 161 -10.63 -13.73 -9.88
C ASN A 161 -10.30 -14.03 -8.40
N SER A 162 -9.04 -14.28 -8.07
CA SER A 162 -8.58 -14.44 -6.69
C SER A 162 -7.95 -13.15 -6.17
N ARG A 163 -8.18 -12.80 -4.90
CA ARG A 163 -7.55 -11.68 -4.20
C ARG A 163 -6.84 -12.16 -2.93
N GLN A 164 -6.03 -13.22 -3.07
CA GLN A 164 -5.26 -13.80 -1.98
C GLN A 164 -3.80 -13.30 -1.93
N SER A 165 -3.49 -12.28 -2.71
CA SER A 165 -2.17 -11.64 -2.72
C SER A 165 -2.34 -10.15 -2.97
N PHE A 166 -1.64 -9.36 -2.17
CA PHE A 166 -1.51 -7.92 -2.37
C PHE A 166 -0.08 -7.49 -2.00
N THR A 167 0.29 -6.30 -2.40
CA THR A 167 1.56 -5.66 -2.04
C THR A 167 1.32 -4.49 -1.10
N ALA A 168 2.35 -4.17 -0.32
CA ALA A 168 2.53 -2.86 0.26
C ALA A 168 3.74 -2.24 -0.42
N THR A 169 3.55 -1.09 -1.04
CA THR A 169 4.56 -0.39 -1.83
C THR A 169 4.90 0.94 -1.18
N THR A 170 6.17 1.30 -1.17
CA THR A 170 6.65 2.62 -0.72
C THR A 170 7.36 3.29 -1.88
N HIS A 171 6.85 4.42 -2.35
CA HIS A 171 7.45 5.26 -3.38
C HIS A 171 8.16 6.45 -2.72
N TYR A 172 9.45 6.66 -3.05
CA TYR A 172 10.26 7.68 -2.40
C TYR A 172 11.33 8.29 -3.28
N GLY A 173 11.75 9.50 -2.88
CA GLY A 173 12.80 10.24 -3.58
C GLY A 173 12.33 10.78 -4.94
N ALA A 174 13.10 11.72 -5.51
CA ALA A 174 12.75 12.39 -6.76
C ALA A 174 12.72 11.44 -7.98
N ASP A 175 13.42 10.32 -7.90
CA ASP A 175 13.53 9.33 -8.98
C ASP A 175 12.45 8.22 -8.86
N ASN A 176 11.48 8.37 -7.98
CA ASN A 176 10.44 7.37 -7.71
C ASN A 176 11.04 5.97 -7.44
N ASN A 177 11.96 5.89 -6.47
CA ASN A 177 12.44 4.60 -6.02
C ASN A 177 11.33 3.86 -5.26
N MET A 178 11.33 2.53 -5.33
CA MET A 178 10.29 1.69 -4.74
C MET A 178 10.85 0.61 -3.83
N ILE A 179 10.16 0.35 -2.74
CA ILE A 179 10.30 -0.85 -1.91
C ILE A 179 8.92 -1.47 -1.78
N TRP A 180 8.80 -2.76 -2.07
CA TRP A 180 7.53 -3.48 -1.94
C TRP A 180 7.70 -4.77 -1.14
N ASN A 181 6.61 -5.15 -0.46
CA ASN A 181 6.46 -6.39 0.28
C ASN A 181 5.17 -7.06 -0.15
N THR A 182 5.15 -8.37 -0.29
CA THR A 182 3.97 -9.11 -0.73
C THR A 182 3.39 -9.92 0.42
N ASN A 183 2.07 -9.82 0.63
CA ASN A 183 1.30 -10.66 1.53
C ASN A 183 0.46 -11.64 0.71
N THR A 184 0.51 -12.93 1.08
CA THR A 184 -0.21 -14.02 0.39
C THR A 184 -1.10 -14.81 1.35
N SER A 185 -1.35 -14.28 2.56
CA SER A 185 -2.07 -14.97 3.63
C SER A 185 -3.48 -14.43 3.88
N VAL A 186 -3.89 -13.40 3.13
CA VAL A 186 -5.15 -12.68 3.34
C VAL A 186 -6.04 -12.85 2.11
N ASP A 187 -7.29 -13.24 2.34
CA ASP A 187 -8.33 -13.24 1.31
C ASP A 187 -9.06 -11.90 1.33
N ALA A 188 -8.62 -10.98 0.47
CA ALA A 188 -9.17 -9.62 0.43
C ALA A 188 -10.63 -9.55 -0.07
N THR A 189 -11.24 -10.67 -0.47
CA THR A 189 -12.70 -10.73 -0.71
C THR A 189 -13.49 -10.70 0.61
N GLN A 190 -12.83 -10.92 1.73
CA GLN A 190 -13.39 -10.78 3.07
C GLN A 190 -13.04 -9.41 3.65
N TRP A 191 -13.79 -9.02 4.69
CA TRP A 191 -13.52 -7.77 5.40
C TRP A 191 -12.25 -7.86 6.24
N HIS A 192 -11.26 -7.03 5.92
CA HIS A 192 -10.04 -6.85 6.69
C HIS A 192 -9.80 -5.38 7.03
N THR A 193 -9.03 -5.14 8.07
CA THR A 193 -8.51 -3.81 8.38
C THR A 193 -7.08 -3.72 7.92
N TYR A 194 -6.85 -2.97 6.86
CA TYR A 194 -5.51 -2.64 6.37
C TYR A 194 -5.00 -1.40 7.09
N GLY A 195 -3.73 -1.36 7.40
CA GLY A 195 -3.15 -0.23 8.11
C GLY A 195 -1.68 -0.03 7.87
N VAL A 196 -1.23 1.16 8.20
CA VAL A 196 0.17 1.55 8.22
C VAL A 196 0.47 2.42 9.44
N GLU A 197 1.60 2.18 10.07
CA GLU A 197 2.25 3.12 11.00
C GLU A 197 3.50 3.67 10.33
N TRP A 198 3.63 5.00 10.27
CA TRP A 198 4.79 5.63 9.67
C TRP A 198 5.33 6.76 10.55
N ASN A 199 6.65 6.83 10.62
CA ASN A 199 7.39 7.84 11.35
C ASN A 199 8.76 8.07 10.70
N SER A 200 9.60 8.93 11.30
CA SER A 200 10.93 9.23 10.78
C SER A 200 11.90 8.04 10.72
N SER A 201 11.60 6.94 11.39
CA SER A 201 12.50 5.79 11.50
C SER A 201 12.02 4.57 10.72
N THR A 202 10.72 4.30 10.72
CA THR A 202 10.13 3.08 10.18
C THR A 202 8.79 3.32 9.50
N ILE A 203 8.45 2.43 8.57
CA ILE A 203 7.13 2.24 7.98
C ILE A 203 6.74 0.79 8.27
N THR A 204 5.63 0.58 8.98
CA THR A 204 5.15 -0.74 9.39
C THR A 204 3.75 -0.98 8.84
N TYR A 205 3.56 -2.06 8.11
CA TYR A 205 2.31 -2.46 7.50
C TYR A 205 1.54 -3.45 8.37
N LEU A 206 0.24 -3.24 8.49
CA LEU A 206 -0.62 -4.04 9.37
C LEU A 206 -1.83 -4.60 8.60
N VAL A 207 -2.25 -5.80 8.99
CA VAL A 207 -3.57 -6.36 8.63
C VAL A 207 -4.22 -6.86 9.91
N ASP A 208 -5.47 -6.48 10.13
CA ASP A 208 -6.25 -6.83 11.32
C ASP A 208 -5.50 -6.55 12.64
N GLY A 209 -4.75 -5.44 12.66
CA GLY A 209 -3.96 -5.00 13.80
C GLY A 209 -2.64 -5.75 14.01
N VAL A 210 -2.30 -6.71 13.15
CA VAL A 210 -1.05 -7.48 13.22
C VAL A 210 -0.06 -6.94 12.21
N ALA A 211 1.13 -6.54 12.66
CA ALA A 211 2.23 -6.15 11.77
C ALA A 211 2.70 -7.36 10.97
N TRP A 212 2.74 -7.25 9.65
CA TRP A 212 3.18 -8.31 8.75
C TRP A 212 4.46 -7.97 7.98
N ALA A 213 4.77 -6.68 7.82
CA ALA A 213 6.03 -6.21 7.26
C ALA A 213 6.42 -4.88 7.91
N SER A 214 7.72 -4.61 7.97
CA SER A 214 8.26 -3.34 8.45
C SER A 214 9.56 -3.06 7.72
N ILE A 215 9.76 -1.81 7.30
CA ILE A 215 10.96 -1.34 6.64
C ILE A 215 11.53 -0.12 7.37
N PRO A 216 12.85 0.09 7.38
CA PRO A 216 13.41 1.38 7.72
C PRO A 216 12.83 2.46 6.79
N ASN A 217 12.54 3.64 7.30
CA ASN A 217 12.06 4.75 6.46
C ASN A 217 13.17 5.16 5.47
N PRO A 218 12.97 4.98 4.14
CA PRO A 218 14.04 5.17 3.16
C PRO A 218 14.28 6.65 2.81
N SER A 219 13.35 7.55 3.16
CA SER A 219 13.43 8.98 2.87
C SER A 219 12.76 9.77 4.01
N PRO A 220 13.37 9.84 5.20
CA PRO A 220 12.72 10.40 6.38
C PRO A 220 12.45 11.89 6.29
N THR A 221 13.17 12.63 5.44
CA THR A 221 13.04 14.11 5.30
C THR A 221 13.28 14.56 3.86
N GLY A 222 12.77 15.76 3.54
CA GLY A 222 13.01 16.44 2.25
C GLY A 222 11.76 16.62 1.41
N ALA A 223 11.89 17.22 0.24
CA ALA A 223 10.74 17.57 -0.62
C ALA A 223 9.91 16.33 -1.05
N ASN A 224 10.56 15.17 -1.18
CA ASN A 224 9.95 13.88 -1.49
C ASN A 224 10.11 12.89 -0.31
N GLY A 225 10.23 13.41 0.91
CA GLY A 225 10.37 12.63 2.14
C GLY A 225 9.04 12.37 2.83
N PHE A 226 9.03 11.39 3.73
CA PHE A 226 7.84 11.01 4.50
C PHE A 226 7.54 11.95 5.68
N ASP A 227 8.29 13.03 5.85
CA ASP A 227 7.98 14.18 6.71
C ASP A 227 7.06 15.21 6.02
N GLN A 228 6.76 15.02 4.73
CA GLN A 228 5.77 15.84 4.03
C GLN A 228 4.34 15.41 4.42
N PRO A 229 3.37 16.34 4.45
CA PRO A 229 1.98 15.95 4.67
C PRO A 229 1.50 14.99 3.60
N MET A 230 0.96 13.84 4.03
CA MET A 230 0.41 12.80 3.16
C MET A 230 -1.07 12.62 3.44
N LYS A 231 -1.89 12.63 2.41
CA LYS A 231 -3.34 12.41 2.47
C LYS A 231 -3.65 10.93 2.33
N LEU A 232 -4.65 10.45 3.06
CA LEU A 232 -5.20 9.11 2.86
C LEU A 232 -5.98 9.07 1.56
N PHE A 233 -5.78 8.03 0.76
CA PHE A 233 -6.55 7.79 -0.47
C PHE A 233 -6.98 6.33 -0.59
N MET A 234 -8.00 6.11 -1.41
CA MET A 234 -8.52 4.79 -1.79
C MET A 234 -9.01 4.89 -3.23
N GLN A 235 -8.75 3.87 -4.04
CA GLN A 235 -9.17 3.86 -5.44
C GLN A 235 -9.37 2.45 -5.99
N ILE A 236 -10.18 2.36 -7.03
CA ILE A 236 -10.37 1.18 -7.87
C ILE A 236 -10.14 1.61 -9.32
N GLU A 237 -9.34 0.83 -10.05
CA GLU A 237 -8.92 1.22 -11.40
C GLU A 237 -8.44 0.03 -12.24
N THR A 238 -8.30 0.29 -13.52
CA THR A 238 -7.59 -0.58 -14.48
C THR A 238 -6.34 0.14 -14.97
N GLY A 239 -5.30 -0.60 -15.33
CA GLY A 239 -4.30 -0.09 -16.24
C GLY A 239 -2.85 -0.21 -15.84
N ASP A 240 -2.47 -0.14 -14.58
CA ASP A 240 -1.03 -0.04 -14.27
C ASP A 240 -0.25 -1.33 -14.53
N ASN A 241 -0.76 -2.48 -14.14
CA ASN A 241 -0.08 -3.76 -14.37
C ASN A 241 -1.02 -4.89 -14.75
N THR A 242 -2.32 -4.65 -14.80
CA THR A 242 -3.35 -5.64 -15.12
C THR A 242 -4.37 -5.07 -16.08
N ASN A 243 -4.94 -5.94 -16.90
CA ASN A 243 -6.02 -5.57 -17.81
C ASN A 243 -7.20 -6.53 -17.62
N PRO A 244 -8.43 -6.02 -17.65
CA PRO A 244 -9.62 -6.85 -17.69
C PRO A 244 -9.59 -7.85 -18.85
N SER A 245 -10.19 -9.00 -18.62
CA SER A 245 -10.20 -10.11 -19.57
C SER A 245 -11.60 -10.74 -19.62
N ALA A 246 -11.77 -11.80 -20.39
CA ALA A 246 -13.04 -12.49 -20.51
C ALA A 246 -13.56 -13.12 -19.18
N ILE A 247 -12.69 -13.26 -18.18
CA ILE A 247 -13.06 -13.76 -16.84
C ILE A 247 -13.37 -12.63 -15.85
N THR A 248 -13.13 -11.37 -16.20
CA THR A 248 -13.44 -10.23 -15.34
C THR A 248 -14.97 -10.11 -15.18
N PRO A 249 -15.50 -10.03 -13.95
CA PRO A 249 -16.91 -9.76 -13.74
C PRO A 249 -17.35 -8.43 -14.39
N ALA A 250 -18.63 -8.35 -14.77
CA ALA A 250 -19.18 -7.15 -15.41
C ALA A 250 -19.08 -5.89 -14.52
N VAL A 251 -19.12 -6.07 -13.23
CA VAL A 251 -18.91 -5.01 -12.21
C VAL A 251 -18.02 -5.61 -11.11
N VAL A 252 -17.04 -4.84 -10.67
CA VAL A 252 -16.17 -5.17 -9.56
C VAL A 252 -16.21 -4.02 -8.56
N ASN A 253 -16.41 -4.31 -7.28
CA ASN A 253 -16.54 -3.31 -6.24
C ASN A 253 -15.41 -3.40 -5.22
N MET A 254 -14.96 -2.25 -4.78
CA MET A 254 -14.27 -2.05 -3.51
C MET A 254 -15.27 -1.47 -2.52
N ASN A 255 -15.38 -2.08 -1.35
CA ASN A 255 -16.29 -1.64 -0.29
C ASN A 255 -15.46 -1.21 0.92
N VAL A 256 -15.78 -0.05 1.50
CA VAL A 256 -15.09 0.50 2.68
C VAL A 256 -16.10 0.77 3.78
N ASP A 257 -15.89 0.12 4.92
CA ASP A 257 -16.74 0.21 6.12
C ASP A 257 -16.40 1.46 6.96
N TRP A 258 -15.10 1.69 7.18
CA TRP A 258 -14.64 2.87 7.90
C TRP A 258 -13.16 3.19 7.59
N ALA A 259 -12.79 4.44 7.91
CA ALA A 259 -11.41 4.91 7.86
C ALA A 259 -11.06 5.71 9.12
N ALA A 260 -9.83 5.58 9.62
CA ALA A 260 -9.34 6.32 10.77
C ALA A 260 -7.87 6.69 10.61
N VAL A 261 -7.50 7.87 11.13
CA VAL A 261 -6.09 8.31 11.21
C VAL A 261 -5.81 8.82 12.62
N TYR A 262 -4.64 8.48 13.12
CA TYR A 262 -4.12 8.86 14.43
C TYR A 262 -2.74 9.49 14.25
N THR A 263 -2.48 10.58 14.95
CA THR A 263 -1.16 11.23 14.98
C THR A 263 -0.57 11.19 16.39
N PRO A 264 0.75 11.23 16.57
CA PRO A 264 1.36 11.34 17.90
C PRO A 264 0.78 12.51 18.69
N SER A 265 0.51 12.30 20.01
CA SER A 265 -0.10 13.27 20.92
C SER A 265 0.85 14.38 21.31
#